data_d2d09fa589e252ee41bf464252b25dd9
#
_entry.id   d2d09fa589e252ee41bf464252b25dd9
#
_cell.length_a   1.000
_cell.length_b   1.000
_cell.length_c   1.000
_cell.angle_alpha   90.00
_cell.angle_beta   90.00
_cell.angle_gamma   90.00
#
_symmetry.space_group_name_H-M   'P 1'
#
loop_
_entity.id
_entity.type
_entity.pdbx_description
1 polymer ?
#
loop_
_entity_poly.entity_id
_entity_poly.type
_entity_poly.pdbx_seq_one_letter_code
_entity_poly.pdbx_strand_id
1 'polypeptide(L)'
;MKNNSYMVNNYMMLAEKFADEDDMDKALEFYNKAYQLKEGRRNIELLLDMAVFYDEVGKEQLAIEKFREVIDINPEDARAYYGLAMTYDNDMKYEDAIKLYKKAIEIDNEYDRAYFFLANAYDEIGEKEKAIESYKKVNELNPEDYWAYVNLGVIYEELNQNLLAKEATEKVLEIEPNHYKALFNMGVILKKLKNLEESKFYYDQAIKKEPHYPYSYLNLGVIFIEEKEYQKAIEVFSQGIVSNVDAASLYYNRGCCYAQLQKPEIALRDIIKALEIYPELLEFMKSDKELVSIRVLEEYKMLFD
;
A
#
# COMPACT_ATOMS: atom_id res chain seq x y z
N MET A 1 -19.32 -42.88 16.49
CA MET A 1 -18.37 -42.26 15.58
C MET A 1 -19.04 -41.23 14.61
N LYS A 2 -20.08 -41.56 13.85
CA LYS A 2 -20.73 -40.57 12.93
C LYS A 2 -21.29 -39.30 13.61
N ASN A 3 -21.65 -39.38 14.90
CA ASN A 3 -22.30 -38.28 15.61
C ASN A 3 -21.33 -37.15 16.02
N ASN A 4 -20.06 -37.48 16.33
CA ASN A 4 -19.08 -36.48 16.83
C ASN A 4 -18.51 -35.63 15.69
N SER A 5 -18.24 -36.21 14.51
CA SER A 5 -17.80 -35.43 13.34
C SER A 5 -18.85 -34.43 12.88
N TYR A 6 -20.14 -34.80 12.94
CA TYR A 6 -21.24 -33.86 12.67
C TYR A 6 -21.29 -32.73 13.71
N MET A 7 -21.03 -33.03 14.98
CA MET A 7 -21.00 -32.00 16.02
C MET A 7 -19.82 -31.02 15.85
N VAL A 8 -18.62 -31.53 15.46
CA VAL A 8 -17.46 -30.67 15.13
C VAL A 8 -17.85 -29.67 14.04
N ASN A 9 -18.39 -30.16 12.91
CA ASN A 9 -18.78 -29.27 11.82
C ASN A 9 -19.86 -28.25 12.21
N ASN A 10 -20.85 -28.67 13.01
CA ASN A 10 -21.86 -27.73 13.49
C ASN A 10 -21.27 -26.62 14.39
N TYR A 11 -20.31 -26.97 15.26
CA TYR A 11 -19.65 -25.95 16.10
C TYR A 11 -18.75 -25.03 15.27
N MET A 12 -18.06 -25.55 14.24
CA MET A 12 -17.29 -24.73 13.30
C MET A 12 -18.19 -23.70 12.61
N MET A 13 -19.30 -24.15 12.00
CA MET A 13 -20.28 -23.26 11.35
C MET A 13 -20.84 -22.18 12.29
N LEU A 14 -21.05 -22.53 13.57
CA LEU A 14 -21.52 -21.56 14.56
C LEU A 14 -20.41 -20.58 14.95
N ALA A 15 -19.16 -21.05 15.05
CA ALA A 15 -18.02 -20.19 15.33
C ALA A 15 -17.81 -19.17 14.19
N GLU A 16 -17.76 -19.63 12.93
CA GLU A 16 -17.67 -18.77 11.75
C GLU A 16 -18.80 -17.73 11.71
N LYS A 17 -20.05 -18.17 11.92
CA LYS A 17 -21.19 -17.26 11.94
C LYS A 17 -21.04 -16.16 12.99
N PHE A 18 -20.60 -16.49 14.21
CA PHE A 18 -20.42 -15.48 15.27
C PHE A 18 -19.20 -14.60 15.00
N ALA A 19 -18.17 -15.09 14.35
CA ALA A 19 -17.05 -14.27 13.86
C ALA A 19 -17.52 -13.25 12.81
N ASP A 20 -18.34 -13.67 11.85
CA ASP A 20 -18.96 -12.79 10.85
C ASP A 20 -19.88 -11.72 11.47
N GLU A 21 -20.53 -12.05 12.60
CA GLU A 21 -21.38 -11.15 13.38
C GLU A 21 -20.57 -10.26 14.36
N ASP A 22 -19.22 -10.32 14.31
CA ASP A 22 -18.28 -9.61 15.22
C ASP A 22 -18.41 -10.00 16.71
N ASP A 23 -19.03 -11.16 17.01
CA ASP A 23 -19.14 -11.71 18.37
C ASP A 23 -17.98 -12.69 18.65
N MET A 24 -16.78 -12.13 18.80
CA MET A 24 -15.52 -12.90 18.93
C MET A 24 -15.53 -13.83 20.15
N ASP A 25 -16.21 -13.47 21.23
CA ASP A 25 -16.29 -14.31 22.43
C ASP A 25 -17.09 -15.59 22.18
N LYS A 26 -18.22 -15.49 21.48
CA LYS A 26 -19.01 -16.66 21.10
C LYS A 26 -18.32 -17.49 20.03
N ALA A 27 -17.68 -16.85 19.05
CA ALA A 27 -16.88 -17.56 18.06
C ALA A 27 -15.85 -18.44 18.75
N LEU A 28 -15.08 -17.89 19.69
CA LEU A 28 -14.10 -18.61 20.48
C LEU A 28 -14.72 -19.74 21.31
N GLU A 29 -15.88 -19.50 21.93
CA GLU A 29 -16.59 -20.53 22.68
C GLU A 29 -16.92 -21.76 21.81
N PHE A 30 -17.43 -21.53 20.59
CA PHE A 30 -17.80 -22.61 19.68
C PHE A 30 -16.58 -23.32 19.07
N TYR A 31 -15.53 -22.60 18.72
CA TYR A 31 -14.26 -23.22 18.32
C TYR A 31 -13.72 -24.13 19.43
N ASN A 32 -13.72 -23.69 20.68
CA ASN A 32 -13.29 -24.48 21.83
C ASN A 32 -14.18 -25.70 22.05
N LYS A 33 -15.51 -25.60 21.88
CA LYS A 33 -16.43 -26.74 21.94
C LYS A 33 -16.10 -27.78 20.86
N ALA A 34 -15.83 -27.34 19.65
CA ALA A 34 -15.40 -28.21 18.57
C ALA A 34 -14.08 -28.92 18.89
N TYR A 35 -13.08 -28.19 19.37
CA TYR A 35 -11.75 -28.68 19.69
C TYR A 35 -11.72 -29.64 20.88
N GLN A 36 -12.64 -29.51 21.86
CA GLN A 36 -12.75 -30.43 22.99
C GLN A 36 -13.21 -31.82 22.58
N LEU A 37 -13.87 -31.97 21.44
CA LEU A 37 -14.25 -33.27 20.91
C LEU A 37 -13.00 -34.03 20.43
N LYS A 38 -13.02 -35.33 20.58
CA LYS A 38 -11.88 -36.20 20.20
C LYS A 38 -11.51 -36.05 18.72
N GLU A 39 -12.53 -35.98 17.89
CA GLU A 39 -12.40 -35.79 16.44
C GLU A 39 -11.94 -34.37 16.09
N GLY A 40 -12.32 -33.37 16.86
CA GLY A 40 -11.95 -31.97 16.66
C GLY A 40 -10.45 -31.73 16.78
N ARG A 41 -9.79 -32.37 17.77
CA ARG A 41 -8.34 -32.23 18.00
C ARG A 41 -7.46 -32.68 16.82
N ARG A 42 -8.01 -33.42 15.87
CA ARG A 42 -7.30 -33.93 14.70
C ARG A 42 -7.98 -33.47 13.39
N ASN A 43 -8.92 -32.56 13.49
CA ASN A 43 -9.60 -31.98 12.33
C ASN A 43 -8.75 -30.79 11.83
N ILE A 44 -8.10 -30.99 10.68
CA ILE A 44 -7.19 -30.01 10.07
C ILE A 44 -7.92 -28.70 9.77
N GLU A 45 -9.13 -28.76 9.21
CA GLU A 45 -9.89 -27.55 8.89
C GLU A 45 -10.22 -26.74 10.15
N LEU A 46 -10.70 -27.38 11.22
CA LEU A 46 -10.92 -26.72 12.51
C LEU A 46 -9.65 -26.05 13.04
N LEU A 47 -8.50 -26.75 12.97
CA LEU A 47 -7.24 -26.20 13.48
C LEU A 47 -6.77 -25.02 12.66
N LEU A 48 -6.95 -25.05 11.33
CA LEU A 48 -6.66 -23.92 10.44
C LEU A 48 -7.57 -22.71 10.72
N ASP A 49 -8.89 -22.96 10.84
CA ASP A 49 -9.86 -21.90 11.15
C ASP A 49 -9.57 -21.26 12.51
N MET A 50 -9.27 -22.08 13.53
CA MET A 50 -8.87 -21.59 14.84
C MET A 50 -7.57 -20.78 14.79
N ALA A 51 -6.59 -21.21 13.99
CA ALA A 51 -5.31 -20.52 13.85
C ALA A 51 -5.52 -19.13 13.22
N VAL A 52 -6.27 -19.07 12.12
CA VAL A 52 -6.62 -17.80 11.45
C VAL A 52 -7.39 -16.89 12.40
N PHE A 53 -8.42 -17.42 13.08
CA PHE A 53 -9.20 -16.66 14.05
C PHE A 53 -8.33 -16.10 15.20
N TYR A 54 -7.37 -16.88 15.72
CA TYR A 54 -6.46 -16.39 16.75
C TYR A 54 -5.52 -15.29 16.25
N ASP A 55 -5.07 -15.38 15.01
CA ASP A 55 -4.24 -14.35 14.37
C ASP A 55 -5.02 -13.04 14.22
N GLU A 56 -6.25 -13.12 13.70
CA GLU A 56 -7.15 -11.97 13.52
C GLU A 56 -7.48 -11.24 14.84
N VAL A 57 -7.62 -11.97 15.95
CA VAL A 57 -7.87 -11.36 17.27
C VAL A 57 -6.59 -11.03 18.03
N GLY A 58 -5.43 -11.06 17.38
CA GLY A 58 -4.13 -10.69 17.96
C GLY A 58 -3.60 -11.68 19.01
N LYS A 59 -4.05 -12.94 18.98
CA LYS A 59 -3.55 -14.03 19.85
C LYS A 59 -2.50 -14.86 19.14
N GLU A 60 -1.46 -14.24 18.65
CA GLU A 60 -0.39 -14.78 17.83
C GLU A 60 0.15 -16.14 18.32
N GLN A 61 0.46 -16.24 19.61
CA GLN A 61 1.03 -17.49 20.16
C GLN A 61 0.07 -18.68 20.03
N LEU A 62 -1.24 -18.46 20.15
CA LEU A 62 -2.25 -19.49 19.96
C LEU A 62 -2.42 -19.84 18.48
N ALA A 63 -2.31 -18.86 17.59
CA ALA A 63 -2.30 -19.10 16.14
C ALA A 63 -1.11 -20.02 15.76
N ILE A 64 0.09 -19.67 16.21
CA ILE A 64 1.30 -20.47 16.00
C ILE A 64 1.12 -21.92 16.50
N GLU A 65 0.55 -22.09 17.70
CA GLU A 65 0.28 -23.43 18.25
C GLU A 65 -0.63 -24.24 17.34
N LYS A 66 -1.71 -23.65 16.85
CA LYS A 66 -2.67 -24.34 15.98
C LYS A 66 -2.07 -24.69 14.61
N PHE A 67 -1.35 -23.77 13.97
CA PHE A 67 -0.65 -24.10 12.72
C PHE A 67 0.37 -25.24 12.92
N ARG A 68 1.09 -25.27 14.03
CA ARG A 68 2.01 -26.37 14.36
C ARG A 68 1.28 -27.70 14.60
N GLU A 69 0.12 -27.68 15.26
CA GLU A 69 -0.72 -28.88 15.39
C GLU A 69 -1.13 -29.45 14.02
N VAL A 70 -1.43 -28.58 13.03
CA VAL A 70 -1.71 -29.03 11.66
C VAL A 70 -0.48 -29.67 11.04
N ILE A 71 0.69 -29.03 11.15
CA ILE A 71 1.96 -29.56 10.62
C ILE A 71 2.29 -30.91 11.24
N ASP A 72 2.05 -31.11 12.54
CA ASP A 72 2.29 -32.39 13.23
C ASP A 72 1.34 -33.48 12.74
N ILE A 73 0.12 -33.15 12.33
CA ILE A 73 -0.86 -34.10 11.80
C ILE A 73 -0.61 -34.39 10.31
N ASN A 74 -0.35 -33.35 9.53
CA ASN A 74 -0.06 -33.43 8.10
C ASN A 74 1.09 -32.50 7.71
N PRO A 75 2.33 -32.98 7.68
CA PRO A 75 3.50 -32.18 7.30
C PRO A 75 3.50 -31.69 5.84
N GLU A 76 2.59 -32.18 5.00
CA GLU A 76 2.43 -31.79 3.59
C GLU A 76 1.22 -30.86 3.38
N ASP A 77 0.72 -30.19 4.42
CA ASP A 77 -0.31 -29.16 4.27
C ASP A 77 0.32 -27.78 4.08
N ALA A 78 0.40 -27.33 2.84
CA ALA A 78 0.99 -26.03 2.48
C ALA A 78 0.32 -24.84 3.19
N ARG A 79 -0.99 -24.94 3.49
CA ARG A 79 -1.78 -23.89 4.14
C ARG A 79 -1.28 -23.59 5.55
N ALA A 80 -0.85 -24.63 6.27
CA ALA A 80 -0.34 -24.47 7.63
C ALA A 80 1.00 -23.72 7.65
N TYR A 81 1.90 -24.02 6.71
CA TYR A 81 3.15 -23.27 6.57
C TYR A 81 2.91 -21.84 6.12
N TYR A 82 2.01 -21.64 5.16
CA TYR A 82 1.61 -20.30 4.70
C TYR A 82 1.01 -19.48 5.85
N GLY A 83 0.04 -20.01 6.60
CA GLY A 83 -0.57 -19.30 7.72
C GLY A 83 0.43 -18.99 8.83
N LEU A 84 1.30 -19.94 9.18
CA LEU A 84 2.36 -19.70 10.14
C LEU A 84 3.36 -18.64 9.66
N ALA A 85 3.65 -18.60 8.35
CA ALA A 85 4.48 -17.56 7.76
C ALA A 85 3.83 -16.18 7.87
N MET A 86 2.52 -16.08 7.58
CA MET A 86 1.75 -14.84 7.73
C MET A 86 1.80 -14.29 9.17
N THR A 87 1.67 -15.18 10.18
CA THR A 87 1.76 -14.78 11.58
C THR A 87 3.14 -14.21 11.92
N TYR A 88 4.23 -14.80 11.41
CA TYR A 88 5.57 -14.23 11.60
C TYR A 88 5.80 -12.96 10.79
N ASP A 89 5.22 -12.84 9.61
CA ASP A 89 5.29 -11.65 8.75
C ASP A 89 4.61 -10.45 9.43
N ASN A 90 3.42 -10.64 10.00
CA ASN A 90 2.70 -9.63 10.79
C ASN A 90 3.53 -9.13 11.99
N ASP A 91 4.37 -9.99 12.59
CA ASP A 91 5.30 -9.64 13.67
C ASP A 91 6.67 -9.13 13.17
N MET A 92 6.78 -8.80 11.88
CA MET A 92 7.98 -8.31 11.19
C MET A 92 9.20 -9.27 11.29
N LYS A 93 8.96 -10.55 11.54
CA LYS A 93 9.98 -11.62 11.57
C LYS A 93 10.17 -12.20 10.17
N TYR A 94 10.56 -11.34 9.23
CA TYR A 94 10.59 -11.64 7.80
C TYR A 94 11.47 -12.84 7.43
N GLU A 95 12.64 -13.04 8.06
CA GLU A 95 13.52 -14.17 7.77
C GLU A 95 12.90 -15.52 8.13
N ASP A 96 12.09 -15.58 9.18
CA ASP A 96 11.38 -16.82 9.57
C ASP A 96 10.15 -17.02 8.69
N ALA A 97 9.42 -15.95 8.36
CA ALA A 97 8.32 -16.00 7.40
C ALA A 97 8.79 -16.52 6.03
N ILE A 98 9.92 -16.02 5.51
CA ILE A 98 10.53 -16.46 4.24
C ILE A 98 10.79 -17.97 4.21
N LYS A 99 11.31 -18.54 5.29
CA LYS A 99 11.57 -19.99 5.38
C LYS A 99 10.27 -20.79 5.25
N LEU A 100 9.22 -20.31 5.88
CA LEU A 100 7.92 -20.96 5.91
C LEU A 100 7.14 -20.80 4.60
N TYR A 101 7.16 -19.60 3.98
CA TYR A 101 6.61 -19.40 2.63
C TYR A 101 7.29 -20.31 1.62
N LYS A 102 8.63 -20.44 1.67
CA LYS A 102 9.34 -21.39 0.82
C LYS A 102 8.91 -22.83 1.06
N LYS A 103 8.66 -23.20 2.32
CA LYS A 103 8.18 -24.54 2.63
C LYS A 103 6.78 -24.80 2.09
N ALA A 104 5.89 -23.83 2.17
CA ALA A 104 4.57 -23.90 1.53
C ALA A 104 4.68 -24.09 0.01
N ILE A 105 5.57 -23.34 -0.65
CA ILE A 105 5.84 -23.43 -2.09
C ILE A 105 6.50 -24.76 -2.50
N GLU A 106 7.38 -25.32 -1.66
CA GLU A 106 7.93 -26.67 -1.90
C GLU A 106 6.86 -27.75 -1.93
N ILE A 107 5.80 -27.61 -1.11
CA ILE A 107 4.67 -28.53 -1.02
C ILE A 107 3.69 -28.28 -2.16
N ASP A 108 3.36 -27.02 -2.42
CA ASP A 108 2.45 -26.60 -3.48
C ASP A 108 3.13 -25.50 -4.32
N ASN A 109 3.66 -25.89 -5.47
CA ASN A 109 4.39 -24.99 -6.36
C ASN A 109 3.48 -24.07 -7.19
N GLU A 110 2.16 -24.22 -7.09
CA GLU A 110 1.16 -23.35 -7.71
C GLU A 110 0.50 -22.40 -6.69
N TYR A 111 1.00 -22.34 -5.46
CA TYR A 111 0.46 -21.51 -4.40
C TYR A 111 0.84 -20.02 -4.62
N ASP A 112 0.11 -19.33 -5.50
CA ASP A 112 0.36 -17.94 -5.91
C ASP A 112 0.45 -16.97 -4.72
N ARG A 113 -0.46 -17.08 -3.73
CA ARG A 113 -0.41 -16.27 -2.51
C ARG A 113 0.88 -16.42 -1.73
N ALA A 114 1.44 -17.66 -1.65
CA ALA A 114 2.69 -17.88 -0.94
C ALA A 114 3.86 -17.17 -1.65
N TYR A 115 3.87 -17.16 -2.98
CA TYR A 115 4.85 -16.38 -3.76
C TYR A 115 4.67 -14.88 -3.56
N PHE A 116 3.42 -14.38 -3.50
CA PHE A 116 3.15 -12.96 -3.32
C PHE A 116 3.71 -12.46 -1.98
N PHE A 117 3.38 -13.12 -0.88
CA PHE A 117 3.86 -12.71 0.45
C PHE A 117 5.35 -13.02 0.65
N LEU A 118 5.90 -14.06 0.02
CA LEU A 118 7.34 -14.26 -0.05
C LEU A 118 8.04 -13.09 -0.71
N ALA A 119 7.46 -12.55 -1.80
CA ALA A 119 7.99 -11.37 -2.48
C ALA A 119 7.95 -10.13 -1.58
N ASN A 120 6.82 -9.89 -0.88
CA ASN A 120 6.72 -8.80 0.10
C ASN A 120 7.80 -8.92 1.18
N ALA A 121 7.95 -10.09 1.79
CA ALA A 121 8.94 -10.33 2.84
C ALA A 121 10.38 -10.14 2.34
N TYR A 122 10.68 -10.51 1.08
CA TYR A 122 11.98 -10.21 0.47
C TYR A 122 12.18 -8.72 0.24
N ASP A 123 11.14 -8.01 -0.15
CA ASP A 123 11.19 -6.56 -0.37
C ASP A 123 11.48 -5.81 0.94
N GLU A 124 10.82 -6.19 2.03
CA GLU A 124 11.01 -5.61 3.36
C GLU A 124 12.44 -5.79 3.90
N ILE A 125 13.12 -6.90 3.59
CA ILE A 125 14.53 -7.09 3.97
C ILE A 125 15.53 -6.58 2.91
N GLY A 126 15.05 -5.90 1.86
CA GLY A 126 15.88 -5.29 0.82
C GLY A 126 16.43 -6.25 -0.25
N GLU A 127 15.98 -7.49 -0.29
CA GLU A 127 16.36 -8.50 -1.29
C GLU A 127 15.53 -8.34 -2.58
N LYS A 128 15.68 -7.17 -3.21
CA LYS A 128 14.83 -6.72 -4.33
C LYS A 128 14.80 -7.70 -5.52
N GLU A 129 15.92 -8.32 -5.87
CA GLU A 129 15.99 -9.28 -6.97
C GLU A 129 15.13 -10.52 -6.70
N LYS A 130 15.15 -11.02 -5.45
CA LYS A 130 14.34 -12.18 -5.06
C LYS A 130 12.84 -11.82 -4.99
N ALA A 131 12.53 -10.59 -4.57
CA ALA A 131 11.16 -10.07 -4.60
C ALA A 131 10.64 -10.06 -6.05
N ILE A 132 11.41 -9.52 -6.99
CA ILE A 132 11.07 -9.49 -8.42
C ILE A 132 10.82 -10.90 -8.97
N GLU A 133 11.70 -11.87 -8.68
CA GLU A 133 11.53 -13.25 -9.12
C GLU A 133 10.22 -13.85 -8.59
N SER A 134 9.91 -13.61 -7.32
CA SER A 134 8.70 -14.12 -6.68
C SER A 134 7.43 -13.48 -7.24
N TYR A 135 7.39 -12.15 -7.42
CA TYR A 135 6.25 -11.48 -8.07
C TYR A 135 6.04 -11.91 -9.53
N LYS A 136 7.13 -12.11 -10.29
CA LYS A 136 7.01 -12.67 -11.65
C LYS A 136 6.34 -14.05 -11.62
N LYS A 137 6.66 -14.85 -10.60
CA LYS A 137 6.02 -16.16 -10.46
C LYS A 137 4.54 -16.05 -10.13
N VAL A 138 4.13 -15.06 -9.32
CA VAL A 138 2.70 -14.74 -9.14
C VAL A 138 2.02 -14.45 -10.47
N ASN A 139 2.61 -13.57 -11.29
CA ASN A 139 2.03 -13.19 -12.58
C ASN A 139 2.02 -14.33 -13.61
N GLU A 140 2.93 -15.32 -13.50
CA GLU A 140 2.87 -16.55 -14.31
C GLU A 140 1.70 -17.45 -13.90
N LEU A 141 1.43 -17.55 -12.60
CA LEU A 141 0.36 -18.39 -12.04
C LEU A 141 -1.01 -17.72 -12.15
N ASN A 142 -1.05 -16.42 -11.90
CA ASN A 142 -2.25 -15.61 -11.92
C ASN A 142 -2.01 -14.28 -12.69
N PRO A 143 -2.13 -14.27 -14.02
CA PRO A 143 -1.90 -13.09 -14.85
C PRO A 143 -2.84 -11.91 -14.58
N GLU A 144 -3.97 -12.15 -13.90
CA GLU A 144 -4.98 -11.15 -13.54
C GLU A 144 -4.71 -10.52 -12.17
N ASP A 145 -3.70 -10.97 -11.43
CA ASP A 145 -3.28 -10.36 -10.16
C ASP A 145 -2.50 -9.06 -10.43
N TYR A 146 -3.24 -7.96 -10.49
CA TYR A 146 -2.63 -6.66 -10.75
C TYR A 146 -1.75 -6.16 -9.59
N TRP A 147 -1.93 -6.67 -8.35
CA TRP A 147 -1.11 -6.25 -7.21
C TRP A 147 0.35 -6.64 -7.34
N ALA A 148 0.63 -7.82 -7.91
CA ALA A 148 2.00 -8.23 -8.18
C ALA A 148 2.67 -7.31 -9.22
N TYR A 149 1.94 -6.86 -10.25
CA TYR A 149 2.44 -5.86 -11.20
C TYR A 149 2.62 -4.48 -10.56
N VAL A 150 1.75 -4.06 -9.64
CA VAL A 150 1.91 -2.81 -8.88
C VAL A 150 3.22 -2.82 -8.12
N ASN A 151 3.48 -3.89 -7.35
CA ASN A 151 4.70 -4.01 -6.55
C ASN A 151 5.96 -4.12 -7.42
N LEU A 152 5.91 -4.87 -8.53
CA LEU A 152 7.00 -4.87 -9.53
C LEU A 152 7.29 -3.47 -10.06
N GLY A 153 6.25 -2.71 -10.38
CA GLY A 153 6.40 -1.33 -10.87
C GLY A 153 7.12 -0.44 -9.86
N VAL A 154 6.78 -0.54 -8.58
CA VAL A 154 7.42 0.20 -7.48
C VAL A 154 8.89 -0.21 -7.34
N ILE A 155 9.18 -1.51 -7.26
CA ILE A 155 10.56 -2.00 -7.11
C ILE A 155 11.42 -1.56 -8.32
N TYR A 156 10.93 -1.69 -9.55
CA TYR A 156 11.66 -1.25 -10.73
C TYR A 156 11.90 0.27 -10.74
N GLU A 157 10.94 1.05 -10.23
CA GLU A 157 11.08 2.50 -10.11
C GLU A 157 12.17 2.87 -9.08
N GLU A 158 12.22 2.20 -7.92
CA GLU A 158 13.26 2.35 -6.91
C GLU A 158 14.65 1.99 -7.44
N LEU A 159 14.74 0.93 -8.24
CA LEU A 159 15.97 0.51 -8.92
C LEU A 159 16.32 1.38 -10.15
N ASN A 160 15.56 2.45 -10.42
CA ASN A 160 15.69 3.30 -11.60
C ASN A 160 15.58 2.55 -12.94
N GLN A 161 14.96 1.37 -12.97
CA GLN A 161 14.67 0.58 -14.15
C GLN A 161 13.34 1.05 -14.80
N ASN A 162 13.30 2.32 -15.19
CA ASN A 162 12.07 3.02 -15.57
C ASN A 162 11.30 2.38 -16.74
N LEU A 163 11.96 1.67 -17.66
CA LEU A 163 11.27 0.97 -18.74
C LEU A 163 10.51 -0.25 -18.22
N LEU A 164 11.10 -1.03 -17.32
CA LEU A 164 10.44 -2.18 -16.70
C LEU A 164 9.32 -1.73 -15.76
N ALA A 165 9.51 -0.62 -15.03
CA ALA A 165 8.46 0.00 -14.25
C ALA A 165 7.25 0.41 -15.11
N LYS A 166 7.52 0.98 -16.31
CA LYS A 166 6.49 1.33 -17.29
C LYS A 166 5.72 0.09 -17.75
N GLU A 167 6.43 -0.96 -18.18
CA GLU A 167 5.81 -2.21 -18.63
C GLU A 167 4.92 -2.84 -17.54
N ALA A 168 5.40 -2.90 -16.30
CA ALA A 168 4.61 -3.39 -15.17
C ALA A 168 3.36 -2.54 -14.93
N THR A 169 3.50 -1.20 -14.95
CA THR A 169 2.37 -0.29 -14.75
C THR A 169 1.36 -0.36 -15.92
N GLU A 170 1.82 -0.59 -17.15
CA GLU A 170 0.94 -0.84 -18.31
C GLU A 170 0.07 -2.08 -18.06
N LYS A 171 0.65 -3.17 -17.51
CA LYS A 171 -0.13 -4.36 -17.14
C LYS A 171 -1.20 -4.06 -16.09
N VAL A 172 -0.88 -3.27 -15.08
CA VAL A 172 -1.90 -2.82 -14.11
C VAL A 172 -3.05 -2.11 -14.82
N LEU A 173 -2.74 -1.20 -15.75
CA LEU A 173 -3.75 -0.41 -16.47
C LEU A 173 -4.51 -1.21 -17.54
N GLU A 174 -3.95 -2.32 -18.05
CA GLU A 174 -4.67 -3.27 -18.91
C GLU A 174 -5.77 -4.01 -18.11
N ILE A 175 -5.47 -4.41 -16.85
CA ILE A 175 -6.39 -5.14 -15.97
C ILE A 175 -7.39 -4.18 -15.31
N GLU A 176 -6.87 -3.08 -14.74
CA GLU A 176 -7.63 -2.07 -14.01
C GLU A 176 -7.41 -0.66 -14.60
N PRO A 177 -8.10 -0.31 -15.71
CA PRO A 177 -7.87 0.95 -16.43
C PRO A 177 -8.13 2.23 -15.60
N ASN A 178 -8.89 2.11 -14.53
CA ASN A 178 -9.27 3.22 -13.65
C ASN A 178 -8.49 3.28 -12.34
N HIS A 179 -7.45 2.47 -12.19
CA HIS A 179 -6.63 2.44 -10.97
C HIS A 179 -5.80 3.73 -10.84
N TYR A 180 -6.30 4.70 -10.05
CA TYR A 180 -5.75 6.06 -9.99
C TYR A 180 -4.28 6.12 -9.58
N LYS A 181 -3.83 5.22 -8.66
CA LYS A 181 -2.42 5.15 -8.28
C LYS A 181 -1.53 4.65 -9.42
N ALA A 182 -2.02 3.70 -10.24
CA ALA A 182 -1.27 3.26 -11.42
C ALA A 182 -1.20 4.36 -12.49
N LEU A 183 -2.27 5.10 -12.71
CA LEU A 183 -2.25 6.29 -13.57
C LEU A 183 -1.26 7.33 -13.05
N PHE A 184 -1.25 7.60 -11.75
CA PHE A 184 -0.28 8.50 -11.12
C PHE A 184 1.16 7.99 -11.31
N ASN A 185 1.42 6.73 -11.00
CA ASN A 185 2.76 6.12 -11.15
C ASN A 185 3.24 6.15 -12.60
N MET A 186 2.34 5.91 -13.58
CA MET A 186 2.67 6.08 -15.00
C MET A 186 3.13 7.51 -15.30
N GLY A 187 2.46 8.52 -14.73
CA GLY A 187 2.87 9.92 -14.84
C GLY A 187 4.28 10.16 -14.28
N VAL A 188 4.60 9.58 -13.11
CA VAL A 188 5.94 9.68 -12.48
C VAL A 188 7.00 9.03 -13.37
N ILE A 189 6.75 7.82 -13.84
CA ILE A 189 7.68 7.06 -14.70
C ILE A 189 7.94 7.80 -16.01
N LEU A 190 6.90 8.30 -16.67
CA LEU A 190 7.02 9.04 -17.91
C LEU A 190 7.79 10.36 -17.74
N LYS A 191 7.60 11.06 -16.61
CA LYS A 191 8.40 12.23 -16.25
C LYS A 191 9.89 11.87 -16.15
N LYS A 192 10.23 10.76 -15.47
CA LYS A 192 11.62 10.26 -15.39
C LYS A 192 12.18 9.90 -16.76
N LEU A 193 11.36 9.36 -17.67
CA LEU A 193 11.70 9.07 -19.06
C LEU A 193 11.73 10.34 -19.95
N LYS A 194 11.48 11.53 -19.39
CA LYS A 194 11.41 12.82 -20.09
C LYS A 194 10.29 12.93 -21.14
N ASN A 195 9.29 12.09 -21.05
CA ASN A 195 8.09 12.16 -21.87
C ASN A 195 7.01 13.00 -21.15
N LEU A 196 7.21 14.33 -21.11
CA LEU A 196 6.41 15.24 -20.30
C LEU A 196 4.95 15.34 -20.74
N GLU A 197 4.66 15.26 -22.05
CA GLU A 197 3.29 15.37 -22.56
C GLU A 197 2.42 14.19 -22.12
N GLU A 198 2.93 12.96 -22.26
CA GLU A 198 2.22 11.79 -21.77
C GLU A 198 2.15 11.79 -20.23
N SER A 199 3.20 12.22 -19.53
CA SER A 199 3.19 12.37 -18.06
C SER A 199 2.04 13.29 -17.61
N LYS A 200 1.89 14.47 -18.22
CA LYS A 200 0.78 15.40 -17.94
C LYS A 200 -0.58 14.73 -18.19
N PHE A 201 -0.72 13.99 -19.28
CA PHE A 201 -1.94 13.26 -19.59
C PHE A 201 -2.31 12.26 -18.49
N TYR A 202 -1.35 11.45 -18.02
CA TYR A 202 -1.62 10.44 -17.02
C TYR A 202 -1.91 11.05 -15.63
N TYR A 203 -1.26 12.15 -15.24
CA TYR A 203 -1.64 12.88 -14.03
C TYR A 203 -3.07 13.45 -14.12
N ASP A 204 -3.47 14.00 -15.26
CA ASP A 204 -4.83 14.49 -15.49
C ASP A 204 -5.86 13.34 -15.40
N GLN A 205 -5.54 12.15 -15.94
CA GLN A 205 -6.40 10.98 -15.77
C GLN A 205 -6.49 10.54 -14.29
N ALA A 206 -5.40 10.54 -13.54
CA ALA A 206 -5.39 10.23 -12.11
C ALA A 206 -6.26 11.21 -11.32
N ILE A 207 -6.17 12.52 -11.61
CA ILE A 207 -7.01 13.58 -11.02
C ILE A 207 -8.49 13.32 -11.27
N LYS A 208 -8.85 12.93 -12.50
CA LYS A 208 -10.26 12.64 -12.85
C LYS A 208 -10.81 11.42 -12.12
N LYS A 209 -9.97 10.43 -11.80
CA LYS A 209 -10.38 9.21 -11.10
C LYS A 209 -10.40 9.39 -9.58
N GLU A 210 -9.46 10.15 -9.03
CA GLU A 210 -9.38 10.42 -7.59
C GLU A 210 -9.00 11.89 -7.33
N PRO A 211 -9.99 12.80 -7.32
CA PRO A 211 -9.75 14.22 -7.05
C PRO A 211 -9.20 14.53 -5.66
N HIS A 212 -9.38 13.61 -4.70
CA HIS A 212 -8.88 13.77 -3.34
C HIS A 212 -7.43 13.26 -3.16
N TYR A 213 -6.73 12.94 -4.25
CA TYR A 213 -5.32 12.56 -4.22
C TYR A 213 -4.42 13.74 -4.62
N PRO A 214 -3.91 14.54 -3.65
CA PRO A 214 -3.25 15.81 -3.92
C PRO A 214 -1.94 15.68 -4.70
N TYR A 215 -1.29 14.51 -4.65
CA TYR A 215 -0.02 14.29 -5.33
C TYR A 215 -0.12 14.36 -6.85
N SER A 216 -1.28 14.04 -7.43
CA SER A 216 -1.48 14.16 -8.88
C SER A 216 -1.45 15.63 -9.33
N TYR A 217 -2.12 16.52 -8.59
CA TYR A 217 -2.07 17.95 -8.85
C TYR A 217 -0.67 18.55 -8.60
N LEU A 218 -0.01 18.10 -7.52
CA LEU A 218 1.33 18.53 -7.18
C LEU A 218 2.30 18.24 -8.33
N ASN A 219 2.34 16.99 -8.79
CA ASN A 219 3.27 16.57 -9.84
C ASN A 219 2.95 17.20 -11.19
N LEU A 220 1.68 17.33 -11.55
CA LEU A 220 1.26 18.03 -12.76
C LEU A 220 1.66 19.51 -12.73
N GLY A 221 1.41 20.19 -11.60
CA GLY A 221 1.77 21.59 -11.42
C GLY A 221 3.29 21.82 -11.44
N VAL A 222 4.06 20.90 -10.86
CA VAL A 222 5.54 20.94 -10.90
C VAL A 222 6.06 20.85 -12.35
N ILE A 223 5.45 20.04 -13.22
CA ILE A 223 5.85 20.03 -14.65
C ILE A 223 5.63 21.42 -15.27
N PHE A 224 4.50 22.09 -15.01
CA PHE A 224 4.27 23.44 -15.53
C PHE A 224 5.23 24.48 -14.94
N ILE A 225 5.68 24.31 -13.68
CA ILE A 225 6.74 25.17 -13.10
C ILE A 225 8.06 24.97 -13.85
N GLU A 226 8.46 23.71 -14.11
CA GLU A 226 9.69 23.39 -14.87
C GLU A 226 9.66 23.98 -16.30
N GLU A 227 8.47 24.01 -16.92
CA GLU A 227 8.24 24.66 -18.20
C GLU A 227 8.09 26.20 -18.12
N LYS A 228 8.15 26.78 -16.90
CA LYS A 228 7.91 28.21 -16.60
C LYS A 228 6.51 28.70 -16.95
N GLU A 229 5.55 27.79 -17.08
CA GLU A 229 4.15 28.09 -17.32
C GLU A 229 3.40 28.30 -15.98
N TYR A 230 3.88 29.26 -15.17
CA TYR A 230 3.40 29.50 -13.81
C TYR A 230 1.89 29.72 -13.70
N GLN A 231 1.26 30.31 -14.74
CA GLN A 231 -0.18 30.52 -14.72
C GLN A 231 -0.95 29.19 -14.79
N LYS A 232 -0.50 28.24 -15.62
CA LYS A 232 -1.10 26.90 -15.68
C LYS A 232 -0.86 26.11 -14.39
N ALA A 233 0.33 26.24 -13.79
CA ALA A 233 0.61 25.64 -12.50
C ALA A 233 -0.37 26.15 -11.42
N ILE A 234 -0.62 27.47 -11.36
CA ILE A 234 -1.59 28.09 -10.44
C ILE A 234 -3.00 27.53 -10.66
N GLU A 235 -3.44 27.34 -11.89
CA GLU A 235 -4.75 26.77 -12.21
C GLU A 235 -4.86 25.33 -11.66
N VAL A 236 -3.86 24.49 -11.91
CA VAL A 236 -3.79 23.10 -11.43
C VAL A 236 -3.80 23.05 -9.89
N PHE A 237 -2.94 23.83 -9.24
CA PHE A 237 -2.91 23.87 -7.76
C PHE A 237 -4.22 24.39 -7.18
N SER A 238 -4.83 25.41 -7.82
CA SER A 238 -6.11 25.96 -7.37
C SER A 238 -7.23 24.91 -7.46
N GLN A 239 -7.28 24.14 -8.53
CA GLN A 239 -8.19 23.01 -8.65
C GLN A 239 -7.93 21.96 -7.56
N GLY A 240 -6.67 21.62 -7.32
CA GLY A 240 -6.28 20.65 -6.29
C GLY A 240 -6.69 21.09 -4.88
N ILE A 241 -6.53 22.37 -4.55
CA ILE A 241 -6.90 22.96 -3.25
C ILE A 241 -8.41 22.85 -2.98
N VAL A 242 -9.26 22.95 -4.01
CA VAL A 242 -10.71 22.80 -3.85
C VAL A 242 -11.07 21.41 -3.30
N SER A 243 -10.39 20.37 -3.78
CA SER A 243 -10.64 18.99 -3.35
C SER A 243 -9.78 18.57 -2.14
N ASN A 244 -8.70 19.30 -1.83
CA ASN A 244 -7.70 18.93 -0.83
C ASN A 244 -7.30 20.16 -0.01
N VAL A 245 -8.23 20.65 0.80
CA VAL A 245 -8.08 21.91 1.56
C VAL A 245 -6.95 21.90 2.58
N ASP A 246 -6.53 20.72 3.02
CA ASP A 246 -5.46 20.51 4.01
C ASP A 246 -4.12 20.10 3.36
N ALA A 247 -3.99 20.20 2.04
CA ALA A 247 -2.76 19.90 1.32
C ALA A 247 -1.81 21.09 1.31
N ALA A 248 -1.02 21.27 2.36
CA ALA A 248 -0.06 22.36 2.52
C ALA A 248 0.86 22.55 1.30
N SER A 249 1.29 21.44 0.67
CA SER A 249 2.15 21.46 -0.51
C SER A 249 1.55 22.17 -1.72
N LEU A 250 0.22 22.11 -1.89
CA LEU A 250 -0.45 22.78 -3.00
C LEU A 250 -0.47 24.30 -2.80
N TYR A 251 -0.77 24.76 -1.58
CA TYR A 251 -0.69 26.19 -1.23
C TYR A 251 0.73 26.71 -1.37
N TYR A 252 1.72 25.97 -0.82
CA TYR A 252 3.12 26.37 -0.91
C TYR A 252 3.57 26.57 -2.37
N ASN A 253 3.37 25.55 -3.23
CA ASN A 253 3.80 25.62 -4.63
C ASN A 253 3.01 26.69 -5.42
N ARG A 254 1.72 26.91 -5.12
CA ARG A 254 0.95 28.01 -5.72
C ARG A 254 1.49 29.36 -5.29
N GLY A 255 1.86 29.52 -4.01
CA GLY A 255 2.51 30.70 -3.48
C GLY A 255 3.83 30.99 -4.19
N CYS A 256 4.69 29.98 -4.39
CA CYS A 256 5.92 30.10 -5.18
C CYS A 256 5.63 30.59 -6.61
N CYS A 257 4.61 30.05 -7.28
CA CYS A 257 4.21 30.51 -8.61
C CYS A 257 3.77 31.98 -8.61
N TYR A 258 2.99 32.43 -7.61
CA TYR A 258 2.61 33.83 -7.48
C TYR A 258 3.82 34.75 -7.23
N ALA A 259 4.79 34.29 -6.44
CA ALA A 259 6.04 35.02 -6.21
C ALA A 259 6.83 35.21 -7.51
N GLN A 260 6.94 34.16 -8.34
CA GLN A 260 7.58 34.24 -9.65
C GLN A 260 6.85 35.22 -10.62
N LEU A 261 5.53 35.32 -10.51
CA LEU A 261 4.72 36.26 -11.29
C LEU A 261 4.68 37.70 -10.70
N GLN A 262 5.55 38.01 -9.71
CA GLN A 262 5.63 39.29 -9.04
C GLN A 262 4.29 39.73 -8.40
N LYS A 263 3.61 38.77 -7.75
CA LYS A 263 2.36 38.99 -6.98
C LYS A 263 2.61 38.62 -5.50
N PRO A 264 3.49 39.35 -4.79
CA PRO A 264 4.00 38.95 -3.50
C PRO A 264 2.93 38.88 -2.40
N GLU A 265 1.89 39.76 -2.42
CA GLU A 265 0.83 39.75 -1.41
C GLU A 265 -0.05 38.50 -1.52
N ILE A 266 -0.31 38.03 -2.76
CA ILE A 266 -1.08 36.81 -2.98
C ILE A 266 -0.23 35.58 -2.61
N ALA A 267 1.06 35.59 -2.99
CA ALA A 267 2.02 34.57 -2.62
C ALA A 267 2.09 34.40 -1.10
N LEU A 268 2.24 35.51 -0.35
CA LEU A 268 2.32 35.47 1.11
C LEU A 268 1.08 34.85 1.76
N ARG A 269 -0.12 35.12 1.26
CA ARG A 269 -1.36 34.48 1.77
C ARG A 269 -1.33 32.96 1.64
N ASP A 270 -0.89 32.47 0.51
CA ASP A 270 -0.76 31.01 0.28
C ASP A 270 0.35 30.40 1.17
N ILE A 271 1.46 31.10 1.35
CA ILE A 271 2.55 30.66 2.25
C ILE A 271 2.08 30.60 3.71
N ILE A 272 1.33 31.62 4.18
CA ILE A 272 0.72 31.61 5.52
C ILE A 272 -0.21 30.41 5.65
N LYS A 273 -1.06 30.18 4.64
CA LYS A 273 -1.98 29.04 4.68
C LYS A 273 -1.28 27.68 4.72
N ALA A 274 -0.19 27.53 3.97
CA ALA A 274 0.63 26.31 4.02
C ALA A 274 1.24 26.09 5.43
N LEU A 275 1.70 27.17 6.09
CA LEU A 275 2.24 27.11 7.46
C LEU A 275 1.16 26.83 8.52
N GLU A 276 -0.07 27.35 8.35
CA GLU A 276 -1.19 27.01 9.23
C GLU A 276 -1.50 25.51 9.22
N ILE A 277 -1.38 24.88 8.05
CA ILE A 277 -1.63 23.43 7.87
C ILE A 277 -0.44 22.58 8.34
N TYR A 278 0.78 23.02 7.99
CA TYR A 278 2.01 22.27 8.28
C TYR A 278 3.12 23.22 8.77
N PRO A 279 3.19 23.53 10.09
CA PRO A 279 4.11 24.50 10.66
C PRO A 279 5.60 24.15 10.46
N GLU A 280 5.94 22.88 10.31
CA GLU A 280 7.32 22.42 10.13
C GLU A 280 7.97 22.91 8.82
N LEU A 281 7.16 23.42 7.87
CA LEU A 281 7.68 24.07 6.65
C LEU A 281 8.43 25.38 6.93
N LEU A 282 8.28 25.99 8.11
CA LEU A 282 8.81 27.32 8.43
C LEU A 282 10.32 27.43 8.14
N GLU A 283 11.12 26.49 8.65
CA GLU A 283 12.57 26.55 8.48
C GLU A 283 13.02 26.33 7.03
N PHE A 284 12.30 25.48 6.30
CA PHE A 284 12.53 25.28 4.88
C PHE A 284 12.22 26.58 4.08
N MET A 285 11.09 27.20 4.35
CA MET A 285 10.64 28.42 3.65
C MET A 285 11.57 29.63 3.89
N LYS A 286 12.18 29.74 5.07
CA LYS A 286 13.16 30.80 5.37
C LYS A 286 14.34 30.82 4.39
N SER A 287 14.78 29.64 3.96
CA SER A 287 15.93 29.48 3.06
C SER A 287 15.56 29.43 1.58
N ASP A 288 14.27 29.30 1.25
CA ASP A 288 13.83 29.11 -0.12
C ASP A 288 14.02 30.34 -0.99
N LYS A 289 14.77 30.17 -2.09
CA LYS A 289 15.08 31.23 -3.05
C LYS A 289 13.88 31.70 -3.88
N GLU A 290 12.86 30.83 -4.01
CA GLU A 290 11.66 31.16 -4.78
C GLU A 290 10.79 32.22 -4.07
N LEU A 291 10.97 32.39 -2.76
CA LEU A 291 10.23 33.33 -1.92
C LEU A 291 10.90 34.69 -1.73
N VAL A 292 11.97 34.99 -2.46
CA VAL A 292 12.73 36.26 -2.30
C VAL A 292 11.82 37.49 -2.48
N SER A 293 10.88 37.45 -3.42
CA SER A 293 9.98 38.61 -3.69
C SER A 293 9.01 38.92 -2.56
N ILE A 294 8.71 37.94 -1.68
CA ILE A 294 7.80 38.19 -0.54
C ILE A 294 8.53 38.65 0.71
N ARG A 295 9.87 38.46 0.80
CA ARG A 295 10.66 38.84 1.99
C ARG A 295 10.73 40.33 2.27
N VAL A 296 10.36 41.16 1.28
CA VAL A 296 10.31 42.63 1.42
C VAL A 296 9.03 43.10 2.13
N LEU A 297 8.02 42.24 2.23
CA LEU A 297 6.76 42.54 2.89
C LEU A 297 6.93 42.58 4.42
N GLU A 298 6.30 43.56 5.07
CA GLU A 298 6.38 43.68 6.53
C GLU A 298 5.72 42.49 7.24
N GLU A 299 4.62 42.01 6.70
CA GLU A 299 3.92 40.81 7.20
C GLU A 299 4.82 39.54 7.14
N TYR A 300 5.67 39.44 6.11
CA TYR A 300 6.66 38.34 6.05
C TYR A 300 7.65 38.46 7.19
N LYS A 301 8.23 39.63 7.41
CA LYS A 301 9.21 39.85 8.48
C LYS A 301 8.65 39.53 9.86
N MET A 302 7.37 39.86 10.11
CA MET A 302 6.69 39.55 11.38
C MET A 302 6.49 38.06 11.63
N LEU A 303 6.44 37.25 10.58
CA LEU A 303 6.23 35.80 10.69
C LEU A 303 7.54 35.03 10.76
N PHE A 304 8.60 35.53 10.16
CA PHE A 304 9.84 34.78 9.95
C PHE A 304 11.06 35.34 10.74
N ASP A 305 10.99 36.60 11.25
CA ASP A 305 11.99 37.21 12.13
C ASP A 305 11.65 36.99 13.62
#